data_c233c75c85f2922b3dca8318562fa865
#
_entry.id   c233c75c85f2922b3dca8318562fa865
#
_cell.length_a   1.000
_cell.length_b   1.000
_cell.length_c   1.000
_cell.angle_alpha   90.00
_cell.angle_beta   90.00
_cell.angle_gamma   90.00
#
_symmetry.space_group_name_H-M   'P 1'
#
loop_
_entity.id
_entity.type
_entity.pdbx_description
1 polymer ?
#
loop_
_entity_poly.entity_id
_entity_poly.type
_entity_poly.pdbx_seq_one_letter_code
_entity_poly.pdbx_strand_id
1 'polypeptide(L)'
;NFPFSVLNGQPGYINLLDAINAWQLVAELDEALGLPAATSFKHVSPAGAAVNVPLDETLREVYGCKNQELTPLATAYIRARGADPLSSFGDFIALSRKVDVQTAVIIRKMVSDGIIAPDYDEDALKLLKEKKGGKYIILSADPEFKSPELEFREVGGVVFSQLRNTIKINEKSLLTEVVTKNTTLPEAASRDLVLASITLKYTQSNSVAYALDGQMIGIGAGQQSRVDCTKLAGRKADAWFLRQHPKVRNLPFHEQVGSVERTNARILCI
;
A
#
# COMPACT_ATOMS: atom_id res chain seq x y z
N ASN A 1 -3.75 3.68 -26.56
CA ASN A 1 -4.51 3.97 -25.35
C ASN A 1 -3.54 4.27 -24.20
N PHE A 2 -3.92 5.19 -23.33
CA PHE A 2 -3.18 5.46 -22.10
C PHE A 2 -3.66 4.50 -20.98
N PRO A 3 -2.77 4.08 -20.06
CA PRO A 3 -3.15 3.19 -18.96
C PRO A 3 -4.04 3.84 -17.89
N PHE A 4 -4.29 5.14 -17.99
CA PHE A 4 -5.11 5.92 -17.05
C PHE A 4 -5.66 7.18 -17.70
N SER A 5 -6.66 7.77 -17.06
CA SER A 5 -7.16 9.13 -17.34
C SER A 5 -7.08 10.00 -16.09
N VAL A 6 -6.90 11.32 -16.28
CA VAL A 6 -6.87 12.31 -15.19
C VAL A 6 -8.29 12.84 -14.96
N LEU A 7 -8.85 12.55 -13.78
CA LEU A 7 -10.19 13.02 -13.38
C LEU A 7 -10.13 14.35 -12.62
N ASN A 8 -9.01 14.66 -11.97
CA ASN A 8 -8.78 15.90 -11.25
C ASN A 8 -7.30 16.15 -10.98
N GLY A 9 -6.91 17.40 -10.80
CA GLY A 9 -5.56 17.82 -10.47
C GLY A 9 -4.58 17.78 -11.64
N GLN A 10 -3.32 18.05 -11.36
CA GLN A 10 -2.23 18.05 -12.34
C GLN A 10 -1.07 17.18 -11.81
N PRO A 11 -0.96 15.92 -12.25
CA PRO A 11 0.10 15.03 -11.80
C PRO A 11 1.46 15.44 -12.38
N GLY A 12 2.46 15.53 -11.51
CA GLY A 12 3.86 15.67 -11.92
C GLY A 12 4.49 14.30 -12.24
N TYR A 13 5.76 14.33 -12.68
CA TYR A 13 6.51 13.14 -13.09
C TYR A 13 6.53 12.04 -12.01
N ILE A 14 6.90 12.40 -10.78
CA ILE A 14 6.95 11.44 -9.66
C ILE A 14 5.56 10.90 -9.31
N ASN A 15 4.53 11.76 -9.35
CA ASN A 15 3.15 11.31 -9.09
C ASN A 15 2.71 10.23 -10.08
N LEU A 16 3.07 10.36 -11.36
CA LEU A 16 2.74 9.36 -12.38
C LEU A 16 3.54 8.07 -12.20
N LEU A 17 4.82 8.15 -11.82
CA LEU A 17 5.62 6.96 -11.50
C LEU A 17 5.03 6.21 -10.32
N ASP A 18 4.68 6.91 -9.23
CA ASP A 18 4.05 6.30 -8.06
C ASP A 18 2.70 5.69 -8.43
N ALA A 19 1.83 6.43 -9.13
CA ALA A 19 0.50 5.98 -9.52
C ALA A 19 0.53 4.69 -10.36
N ILE A 20 1.34 4.67 -11.42
CA ILE A 20 1.37 3.54 -12.36
C ILE A 20 1.95 2.29 -11.71
N ASN A 21 3.02 2.42 -10.91
CA ASN A 21 3.59 1.29 -10.17
C ASN A 21 2.64 0.79 -9.08
N ALA A 22 2.02 1.71 -8.34
CA ALA A 22 1.04 1.38 -7.31
C ALA A 22 -0.19 0.67 -7.90
N TRP A 23 -0.69 1.11 -9.06
CA TRP A 23 -1.80 0.46 -9.76
C TRP A 23 -1.47 -0.98 -10.15
N GLN A 24 -0.30 -1.20 -10.76
CA GLN A 24 0.13 -2.54 -11.14
C GLN A 24 0.19 -3.48 -9.91
N LEU A 25 0.71 -2.99 -8.78
CA LEU A 25 0.78 -3.75 -7.54
C LEU A 25 -0.60 -4.18 -7.05
N VAL A 26 -1.56 -3.26 -6.92
CA VAL A 26 -2.89 -3.60 -6.38
C VAL A 26 -3.72 -4.43 -7.34
N ALA A 27 -3.56 -4.23 -8.65
CA ALA A 27 -4.22 -5.04 -9.68
C ALA A 27 -3.72 -6.50 -9.62
N GLU A 28 -2.40 -6.71 -9.51
CA GLU A 28 -1.81 -8.05 -9.36
C GLU A 28 -2.21 -8.72 -8.03
N LEU A 29 -2.30 -7.97 -6.93
CA LEU A 29 -2.79 -8.50 -5.66
C LEU A 29 -4.24 -8.96 -5.72
N ASP A 30 -5.12 -8.15 -6.31
CA ASP A 30 -6.54 -8.51 -6.46
C ASP A 30 -6.71 -9.71 -7.39
N GLU A 31 -5.98 -9.77 -8.52
CA GLU A 31 -5.97 -10.92 -9.43
C GLU A 31 -5.49 -12.21 -8.73
N ALA A 32 -4.43 -12.11 -7.92
CA ALA A 32 -3.81 -13.27 -7.29
C ALA A 32 -4.61 -13.82 -6.10
N LEU A 33 -5.24 -12.95 -5.31
CA LEU A 33 -5.87 -13.29 -4.02
C LEU A 33 -7.40 -13.18 -4.05
N GLY A 34 -7.99 -12.55 -5.07
CA GLY A 34 -9.45 -12.33 -5.17
C GLY A 34 -10.01 -11.36 -4.13
N LEU A 35 -9.15 -10.61 -3.45
CA LEU A 35 -9.50 -9.71 -2.36
C LEU A 35 -9.25 -8.25 -2.75
N PRO A 36 -10.13 -7.30 -2.35
CA PRO A 36 -9.83 -5.88 -2.47
C PRO A 36 -8.45 -5.55 -1.92
N ALA A 37 -7.64 -4.86 -2.70
CA ALA A 37 -6.26 -4.52 -2.37
C ALA A 37 -6.04 -3.02 -2.37
N ALA A 38 -5.11 -2.57 -1.54
CA ALA A 38 -4.67 -1.19 -1.44
C ALA A 38 -3.15 -1.09 -1.23
N THR A 39 -2.57 0.00 -1.68
CA THR A 39 -1.17 0.35 -1.36
C THR A 39 -1.02 1.84 -1.11
N SER A 40 -0.07 2.17 -0.26
CA SER A 40 0.48 3.50 -0.04
C SER A 40 1.86 3.54 -0.69
N PHE A 41 2.03 4.37 -1.70
CA PHE A 41 3.26 4.44 -2.51
C PHE A 41 3.98 5.76 -2.31
N LYS A 42 5.31 5.71 -2.24
CA LYS A 42 6.12 6.90 -2.10
C LYS A 42 7.52 6.67 -2.68
N HIS A 43 7.99 7.64 -3.49
CA HIS A 43 9.30 7.57 -4.12
C HIS A 43 9.53 6.26 -4.89
N VAL A 44 8.51 5.86 -5.66
CA VAL A 44 8.52 4.66 -6.53
C VAL A 44 8.70 3.35 -5.76
N SER A 45 8.24 3.32 -4.51
CA SER A 45 8.22 2.09 -3.70
C SER A 45 7.02 2.08 -2.75
N PRO A 46 6.46 0.92 -2.42
CA PRO A 46 5.38 0.83 -1.44
C PRO A 46 5.89 1.12 -0.02
N ALA A 47 5.23 2.04 0.67
CA ALA A 47 5.37 2.21 2.12
C ALA A 47 4.56 1.16 2.87
N GLY A 48 3.48 0.69 2.26
CA GLY A 48 2.65 -0.40 2.74
C GLY A 48 1.70 -0.90 1.66
N ALA A 49 1.31 -2.16 1.77
CA ALA A 49 0.31 -2.80 0.93
C ALA A 49 -0.53 -3.76 1.78
N ALA A 50 -1.78 -3.96 1.42
CA ALA A 50 -2.66 -4.87 2.12
C ALA A 50 -3.84 -5.31 1.25
N VAL A 51 -4.45 -6.41 1.68
CA VAL A 51 -5.72 -6.88 1.18
C VAL A 51 -6.78 -6.85 2.27
N ASN A 52 -8.05 -6.99 1.89
CA ASN A 52 -9.16 -7.02 2.83
C ASN A 52 -9.10 -8.26 3.74
N VAL A 53 -8.61 -8.07 4.95
CA VAL A 53 -8.73 -9.01 6.08
C VAL A 53 -9.34 -8.24 7.25
N PRO A 54 -10.33 -8.78 7.97
CA PRO A 54 -10.94 -8.08 9.10
C PRO A 54 -9.92 -7.60 10.13
N LEU A 55 -10.14 -6.42 10.69
CA LEU A 55 -9.33 -5.86 11.76
C LEU A 55 -9.85 -6.37 13.12
N ASP A 56 -8.96 -6.80 13.98
CA ASP A 56 -9.27 -7.04 15.38
C ASP A 56 -9.49 -5.71 16.15
N GLU A 57 -9.93 -5.80 17.40
CA GLU A 57 -10.23 -4.60 18.20
C GLU A 57 -8.98 -3.74 18.46
N THR A 58 -7.82 -4.38 18.64
CA THR A 58 -6.55 -3.69 18.89
C THR A 58 -6.12 -2.88 17.67
N LEU A 59 -6.15 -3.48 16.49
CA LEU A 59 -5.83 -2.78 15.25
C LEU A 59 -6.84 -1.70 14.91
N ARG A 60 -8.14 -1.93 15.19
CA ARG A 60 -9.17 -0.87 15.05
C ARG A 60 -8.88 0.36 15.91
N GLU A 61 -8.39 0.14 17.12
CA GLU A 61 -7.99 1.22 18.03
C GLU A 61 -6.73 1.92 17.52
N VAL A 62 -5.68 1.15 17.17
CA VAL A 62 -4.39 1.68 16.66
C VAL A 62 -4.58 2.50 15.38
N TYR A 63 -5.48 2.06 14.49
CA TYR A 63 -5.78 2.75 13.24
C TYR A 63 -6.88 3.81 13.34
N GLY A 64 -7.43 4.03 14.56
CA GLY A 64 -8.40 5.09 14.83
C GLY A 64 -9.78 4.88 14.19
N CYS A 65 -10.17 3.61 13.97
CA CYS A 65 -11.45 3.24 13.35
C CYS A 65 -12.34 2.35 14.23
N LYS A 66 -12.16 2.40 15.56
CA LYS A 66 -12.82 1.50 16.53
C LYS A 66 -14.35 1.45 16.39
N ASN A 67 -14.99 2.60 16.12
CA ASN A 67 -16.45 2.75 16.04
C ASN A 67 -16.93 2.94 14.60
N GLN A 68 -16.17 2.52 13.61
CA GLN A 68 -16.52 2.67 12.20
C GLN A 68 -16.80 1.29 11.59
N GLU A 69 -17.92 1.16 10.90
CA GLU A 69 -18.07 0.07 9.95
C GLU A 69 -17.17 0.38 8.77
N LEU A 70 -16.47 -0.63 8.27
CA LEU A 70 -15.53 -0.47 7.17
C LEU A 70 -15.97 -1.35 6.00
N THR A 71 -16.03 -0.75 4.82
CA THR A 71 -16.14 -1.53 3.58
C THR A 71 -14.89 -2.37 3.38
N PRO A 72 -14.95 -3.44 2.58
CA PRO A 72 -13.77 -4.23 2.26
C PRO A 72 -12.61 -3.41 1.70
N LEU A 73 -12.90 -2.42 0.85
CA LEU A 73 -11.88 -1.54 0.26
C LEU A 73 -11.28 -0.58 1.30
N ALA A 74 -12.12 0.00 2.15
CA ALA A 74 -11.68 0.85 3.26
C ALA A 74 -10.78 0.08 4.24
N THR A 75 -11.11 -1.19 4.51
CA THR A 75 -10.29 -2.06 5.36
C THR A 75 -8.90 -2.30 4.75
N ALA A 76 -8.83 -2.64 3.46
CA ALA A 76 -7.55 -2.80 2.77
C ALA A 76 -6.72 -1.50 2.80
N TYR A 77 -7.35 -0.35 2.56
CA TYR A 77 -6.68 0.95 2.61
C TYR A 77 -6.11 1.29 3.99
N ILE A 78 -6.92 1.14 5.03
CA ILE A 78 -6.48 1.43 6.42
C ILE A 78 -5.30 0.53 6.80
N ARG A 79 -5.34 -0.76 6.44
CA ARG A 79 -4.24 -1.69 6.65
C ARG A 79 -2.98 -1.29 5.90
N ALA A 80 -3.10 -1.00 4.60
CA ALA A 80 -1.96 -0.61 3.78
C ALA A 80 -1.25 0.64 4.33
N ARG A 81 -2.02 1.69 4.63
CA ARG A 81 -1.47 2.93 5.21
C ARG A 81 -0.98 2.73 6.64
N GLY A 82 -1.64 1.86 7.40
CA GLY A 82 -1.30 1.53 8.79
C GLY A 82 0.01 0.74 8.93
N ALA A 83 0.57 0.20 7.86
CA ALA A 83 1.85 -0.49 7.87
C ALA A 83 2.98 0.44 8.33
N ASP A 84 3.12 1.59 7.67
CA ASP A 84 4.12 2.62 7.98
C ASP A 84 3.50 4.02 7.81
N PRO A 85 2.82 4.55 8.82
CA PRO A 85 2.14 5.83 8.74
C PRO A 85 3.08 7.02 8.51
N LEU A 86 4.33 6.95 8.99
CA LEU A 86 5.32 8.02 8.79
C LEU A 86 5.70 8.11 7.33
N SER A 87 6.05 6.99 6.69
CA SER A 87 6.40 6.96 5.27
C SER A 87 5.19 7.25 4.38
N SER A 88 3.98 6.92 4.83
CA SER A 88 2.73 7.17 4.11
C SER A 88 2.24 8.63 4.17
N PHE A 89 2.94 9.52 4.86
CA PHE A 89 2.60 10.93 4.85
C PHE A 89 2.93 11.57 3.49
N GLY A 90 1.91 12.03 2.78
CA GLY A 90 2.06 12.56 1.42
C GLY A 90 2.30 11.48 0.36
N ASP A 91 1.69 10.32 0.52
CA ASP A 91 1.74 9.17 -0.38
C ASP A 91 0.90 9.35 -1.65
N PHE A 92 1.09 8.44 -2.60
CA PHE A 92 0.14 8.18 -3.68
C PHE A 92 -0.59 6.87 -3.38
N ILE A 93 -1.92 6.94 -3.37
CA ILE A 93 -2.79 5.80 -3.00
C ILE A 93 -3.18 5.04 -4.26
N ALA A 94 -3.11 3.70 -4.24
CA ALA A 94 -3.79 2.89 -5.24
C ALA A 94 -4.77 1.92 -4.59
N LEU A 95 -5.92 1.76 -5.24
CA LEU A 95 -6.99 0.87 -4.83
C LEU A 95 -7.40 -0.01 -6.01
N SER A 96 -7.57 -1.32 -5.79
CA SER A 96 -7.81 -2.29 -6.86
C SER A 96 -9.24 -2.29 -7.40
N ARG A 97 -10.18 -1.71 -6.65
CA ARG A 97 -11.61 -1.71 -6.99
C ARG A 97 -12.18 -0.30 -6.96
N LYS A 98 -13.43 -0.17 -7.45
CA LYS A 98 -14.19 1.07 -7.45
C LYS A 98 -14.24 1.69 -6.05
N VAL A 99 -13.90 2.97 -5.95
CA VAL A 99 -13.84 3.71 -4.67
C VAL A 99 -15.24 4.06 -4.21
N ASP A 100 -15.64 3.51 -3.07
CA ASP A 100 -16.90 3.81 -2.38
C ASP A 100 -16.78 5.10 -1.54
N VAL A 101 -17.94 5.65 -1.15
CA VAL A 101 -18.03 6.89 -0.36
C VAL A 101 -17.33 6.76 0.99
N GLN A 102 -17.44 5.61 1.65
CA GLN A 102 -16.82 5.40 2.97
C GLN A 102 -15.29 5.44 2.87
N THR A 103 -14.73 4.77 1.87
CA THR A 103 -13.29 4.83 1.58
C THR A 103 -12.83 6.26 1.29
N ALA A 104 -13.59 7.01 0.49
CA ALA A 104 -13.30 8.42 0.19
C ALA A 104 -13.33 9.31 1.44
N VAL A 105 -14.27 9.11 2.35
CA VAL A 105 -14.35 9.84 3.64
C VAL A 105 -13.09 9.62 4.49
N ILE A 106 -12.56 8.40 4.51
CA ILE A 106 -11.32 8.09 5.24
C ILE A 106 -10.12 8.76 4.56
N ILE A 107 -10.00 8.63 3.23
CA ILE A 107 -8.91 9.23 2.46
C ILE A 107 -8.91 10.76 2.59
N ARG A 108 -10.08 11.40 2.63
CA ARG A 108 -10.20 12.84 2.80
C ARG A 108 -9.48 13.37 4.02
N LYS A 109 -9.46 12.60 5.13
CA LYS A 109 -8.83 12.96 6.40
C LYS A 109 -7.30 12.77 6.41
N MET A 110 -6.76 12.02 5.45
CA MET A 110 -5.34 11.69 5.40
C MET A 110 -4.56 12.68 4.52
N VAL A 111 -3.29 12.88 4.83
CA VAL A 111 -2.39 13.66 3.96
C VAL A 111 -1.85 12.71 2.89
N SER A 112 -2.27 12.93 1.63
CA SER A 112 -1.83 12.16 0.45
C SER A 112 -1.72 13.11 -0.74
N ASP A 113 -0.92 12.74 -1.75
CA ASP A 113 -0.74 13.56 -2.96
C ASP A 113 -1.76 13.25 -4.03
N GLY A 114 -2.15 12.00 -4.15
CA GLY A 114 -3.13 11.59 -5.14
C GLY A 114 -3.64 10.17 -4.91
N ILE A 115 -4.53 9.76 -5.79
CA ILE A 115 -5.14 8.44 -5.80
C ILE A 115 -5.31 7.94 -7.24
N ILE A 116 -5.14 6.64 -7.42
CA ILE A 116 -5.51 5.90 -8.63
C ILE A 116 -6.38 4.70 -8.28
N ALA A 117 -7.45 4.52 -9.02
CA ALA A 117 -8.36 3.38 -8.90
C ALA A 117 -9.07 3.15 -10.24
N PRO A 118 -9.69 1.98 -10.50
CA PRO A 118 -10.35 1.73 -11.79
C PRO A 118 -11.61 2.59 -11.98
N ASP A 119 -12.31 2.92 -10.89
CA ASP A 119 -13.54 3.72 -10.94
C ASP A 119 -13.83 4.34 -9.56
N TYR A 120 -14.80 5.26 -9.51
CA TYR A 120 -15.23 5.99 -8.32
C TYR A 120 -16.75 6.11 -8.30
N ASP A 121 -17.37 5.93 -7.13
CA ASP A 121 -18.75 6.37 -6.94
C ASP A 121 -18.84 7.89 -7.14
N GLU A 122 -19.94 8.40 -7.68
CA GLU A 122 -20.10 9.83 -7.99
C GLU A 122 -19.86 10.72 -6.76
N ASP A 123 -20.44 10.34 -5.61
CA ASP A 123 -20.27 11.08 -4.37
C ASP A 123 -18.86 10.92 -3.78
N ALA A 124 -18.22 9.76 -3.96
CA ALA A 124 -16.82 9.56 -3.59
C ALA A 124 -15.89 10.48 -4.40
N LEU A 125 -16.09 10.54 -5.71
CA LEU A 125 -15.31 11.40 -6.60
C LEU A 125 -15.50 12.88 -6.25
N LYS A 126 -16.74 13.30 -6.00
CA LYS A 126 -17.07 14.67 -5.58
C LYS A 126 -16.36 15.04 -4.28
N LEU A 127 -16.42 14.16 -3.29
CA LEU A 127 -15.76 14.35 -1.99
C LEU A 127 -14.23 14.47 -2.12
N LEU A 128 -13.61 13.64 -2.96
CA LEU A 128 -12.17 13.66 -3.20
C LEU A 128 -11.72 14.90 -3.98
N LYS A 129 -12.53 15.39 -4.90
CA LYS A 129 -12.25 16.64 -5.66
C LYS A 129 -12.12 17.87 -4.76
N GLU A 130 -12.81 17.91 -3.62
CA GLU A 130 -12.71 19.02 -2.66
C GLU A 130 -11.38 19.05 -1.89
N LYS A 131 -10.64 17.94 -1.86
CA LYS A 131 -9.38 17.79 -1.13
C LYS A 131 -8.30 18.73 -1.72
N LYS A 132 -7.38 19.21 -0.88
CA LYS A 132 -6.30 20.15 -1.26
C LYS A 132 -6.80 21.39 -2.00
N GLY A 133 -7.96 21.92 -1.61
CA GLY A 133 -8.55 23.10 -2.28
C GLY A 133 -8.85 22.85 -3.76
N GLY A 134 -9.29 21.67 -4.12
CA GLY A 134 -9.63 21.28 -5.49
C GLY A 134 -8.46 20.77 -6.33
N LYS A 135 -7.25 20.69 -5.76
CA LYS A 135 -6.02 20.29 -6.49
C LYS A 135 -5.58 18.84 -6.26
N TYR A 136 -6.38 18.06 -5.56
CA TYR A 136 -6.04 16.65 -5.30
C TYR A 136 -5.96 15.86 -6.60
N ILE A 137 -4.90 15.06 -6.76
CA ILE A 137 -4.70 14.27 -7.99
C ILE A 137 -5.59 13.04 -7.93
N ILE A 138 -6.48 12.87 -8.92
CA ILE A 138 -7.37 11.73 -9.03
C ILE A 138 -7.20 11.13 -10.42
N LEU A 139 -6.78 9.89 -10.49
CA LEU A 139 -6.57 9.14 -11.72
C LEU A 139 -7.52 7.94 -11.78
N SER A 140 -8.09 7.69 -12.97
CA SER A 140 -8.81 6.45 -13.26
C SER A 140 -7.92 5.54 -14.08
N ALA A 141 -7.61 4.36 -13.57
CA ALA A 141 -6.84 3.34 -14.27
C ALA A 141 -7.72 2.63 -15.31
N ASP A 142 -7.10 2.20 -16.40
CA ASP A 142 -7.74 1.30 -17.37
C ASP A 142 -7.36 -0.15 -17.01
N PRO A 143 -8.30 -0.97 -16.48
CA PRO A 143 -8.02 -2.36 -16.12
C PRO A 143 -7.70 -3.26 -17.31
N GLU A 144 -8.16 -2.89 -18.51
CA GLU A 144 -7.94 -3.65 -19.74
C GLU A 144 -6.61 -3.29 -20.44
N PHE A 145 -5.90 -2.28 -19.93
CA PHE A 145 -4.62 -1.88 -20.50
C PHE A 145 -3.56 -2.95 -20.30
N LYS A 146 -2.98 -3.40 -21.43
CA LYS A 146 -1.86 -4.34 -21.42
C LYS A 146 -0.55 -3.60 -21.66
N SER A 147 0.33 -3.66 -20.68
CA SER A 147 1.67 -3.07 -20.83
C SER A 147 2.44 -3.78 -21.97
N PRO A 148 3.22 -3.03 -22.76
CA PRO A 148 4.10 -3.64 -23.76
C PRO A 148 5.06 -4.67 -23.17
N GLU A 149 5.46 -5.67 -23.94
CA GLU A 149 6.43 -6.69 -23.51
C GLU A 149 7.81 -6.10 -23.21
N LEU A 150 8.21 -5.08 -23.98
CA LEU A 150 9.45 -4.35 -23.75
C LEU A 150 9.23 -3.15 -22.84
N GLU A 151 10.14 -2.98 -21.91
CA GLU A 151 10.28 -1.74 -21.16
C GLU A 151 11.56 -1.02 -21.54
N PHE A 152 11.55 0.30 -21.45
CA PHE A 152 12.62 1.18 -21.84
C PHE A 152 13.02 2.09 -20.67
N ARG A 153 14.33 2.35 -20.56
CA ARG A 153 14.88 3.32 -19.64
C ARG A 153 15.95 4.15 -20.32
N GLU A 154 15.82 5.46 -20.26
CA GLU A 154 16.83 6.38 -20.71
C GLU A 154 17.77 6.77 -19.57
N VAL A 155 19.09 6.78 -19.81
CA VAL A 155 20.10 7.25 -18.88
C VAL A 155 21.22 7.94 -19.67
N GLY A 156 21.38 9.25 -19.49
CA GLY A 156 22.43 10.02 -20.12
C GLY A 156 22.42 9.99 -21.66
N GLY A 157 21.25 9.95 -22.27
CA GLY A 157 21.07 9.87 -23.73
C GLY A 157 21.12 8.44 -24.30
N VAL A 158 21.40 7.43 -23.45
CA VAL A 158 21.38 6.01 -23.86
C VAL A 158 20.06 5.39 -23.46
N VAL A 159 19.36 4.76 -24.42
CA VAL A 159 18.11 4.05 -24.18
C VAL A 159 18.41 2.55 -24.01
N PHE A 160 18.11 2.04 -22.82
CA PHE A 160 18.15 0.62 -22.52
C PHE A 160 16.77 0.00 -22.74
N SER A 161 16.73 -1.25 -23.22
CA SER A 161 15.51 -2.03 -23.34
C SER A 161 15.70 -3.42 -22.77
N GLN A 162 14.64 -3.94 -22.15
CA GLN A 162 14.58 -5.31 -21.65
C GLN A 162 13.16 -5.85 -21.69
N LEU A 163 13.02 -7.17 -21.59
CA LEU A 163 11.71 -7.79 -21.39
C LEU A 163 11.17 -7.40 -20.00
N ARG A 164 9.92 -6.99 -19.97
CA ARG A 164 9.21 -6.72 -18.72
C ARG A 164 9.09 -8.00 -17.90
N ASN A 165 9.18 -7.88 -16.59
CA ASN A 165 8.86 -8.99 -15.70
C ASN A 165 7.34 -9.27 -15.72
N THR A 166 6.95 -10.30 -16.45
CA THR A 166 5.55 -10.74 -16.62
C THR A 166 5.20 -11.94 -15.74
N ILE A 167 6.11 -12.37 -14.86
CA ILE A 167 5.86 -13.50 -13.96
C ILE A 167 4.66 -13.19 -13.07
N LYS A 168 3.62 -14.03 -13.17
CA LYS A 168 2.44 -13.98 -12.32
C LYS A 168 2.71 -14.69 -11.01
N ILE A 169 2.64 -13.94 -9.91
CA ILE A 169 2.83 -14.47 -8.56
C ILE A 169 1.45 -14.80 -7.98
N ASN A 170 1.25 -16.06 -7.68
CA ASN A 170 0.06 -16.56 -6.99
C ASN A 170 0.46 -17.79 -6.17
N GLU A 171 -0.47 -18.32 -5.39
CA GLU A 171 -0.21 -19.48 -4.54
C GLU A 171 0.34 -20.69 -5.33
N LYS A 172 -0.23 -20.98 -6.50
CA LYS A 172 0.18 -22.12 -7.34
C LYS A 172 1.59 -21.95 -7.90
N SER A 173 1.99 -20.73 -8.26
CA SER A 173 3.33 -20.47 -8.82
C SER A 173 4.41 -20.31 -7.75
N LEU A 174 4.06 -19.80 -6.58
CA LEU A 174 4.99 -19.47 -5.50
C LEU A 174 5.24 -20.66 -4.57
N LEU A 175 4.20 -21.45 -4.27
CA LEU A 175 4.21 -22.48 -3.22
C LEU A 175 4.16 -23.90 -3.79
N THR A 176 4.84 -24.12 -4.91
CA THR A 176 4.90 -25.43 -5.58
C THR A 176 5.63 -26.50 -4.78
N GLU A 177 6.60 -26.10 -3.97
CA GLU A 177 7.42 -26.99 -3.17
C GLU A 177 7.75 -26.37 -1.81
N VAL A 178 7.32 -27.03 -0.73
CA VAL A 178 7.65 -26.64 0.64
C VAL A 178 8.85 -27.44 1.12
N VAL A 179 10.02 -26.82 1.14
CA VAL A 179 11.31 -27.46 1.44
C VAL A 179 11.69 -27.44 2.92
N THR A 180 10.87 -26.86 3.77
CA THR A 180 11.09 -26.77 5.21
C THR A 180 10.66 -28.07 5.93
N LYS A 181 11.18 -28.32 7.15
CA LYS A 181 10.79 -29.50 7.95
C LYS A 181 9.28 -29.53 8.23
N ASN A 182 8.68 -28.39 8.53
CA ASN A 182 7.23 -28.26 8.60
C ASN A 182 6.71 -27.96 7.18
N THR A 183 6.02 -28.91 6.60
CA THR A 183 5.43 -28.81 5.26
C THR A 183 3.98 -28.31 5.29
N THR A 184 3.40 -28.15 6.49
CA THR A 184 2.04 -27.58 6.63
C THR A 184 2.10 -26.07 6.59
N LEU A 185 1.52 -25.48 5.54
CA LEU A 185 1.43 -24.03 5.37
C LEU A 185 -0.03 -23.61 5.59
N PRO A 186 -0.35 -22.84 6.65
CA PRO A 186 -1.69 -22.31 6.86
C PRO A 186 -2.10 -21.36 5.71
N GLU A 187 -3.39 -21.33 5.37
CA GLU A 187 -3.93 -20.44 4.33
C GLU A 187 -3.54 -18.97 4.54
N ALA A 188 -3.60 -18.49 5.79
CA ALA A 188 -3.17 -17.13 6.12
C ALA A 188 -1.70 -16.87 5.77
N ALA A 189 -0.81 -17.83 6.03
CA ALA A 189 0.60 -17.71 5.68
C ALA A 189 0.83 -17.78 4.17
N SER A 190 0.11 -18.64 3.44
CA SER A 190 0.14 -18.67 1.97
C SER A 190 -0.25 -17.32 1.38
N ARG A 191 -1.37 -16.76 1.82
CA ARG A 191 -1.82 -15.43 1.41
C ARG A 191 -0.75 -14.36 1.68
N ASP A 192 -0.18 -14.36 2.88
CA ASP A 192 0.80 -13.35 3.31
C ASP A 192 2.13 -13.46 2.53
N LEU A 193 2.54 -14.68 2.15
CA LEU A 193 3.69 -14.89 1.28
C LEU A 193 3.44 -14.37 -0.15
N VAL A 194 2.25 -14.60 -0.70
CA VAL A 194 1.86 -14.05 -2.01
C VAL A 194 1.84 -12.52 -1.96
N LEU A 195 1.21 -11.94 -0.93
CA LEU A 195 1.18 -10.50 -0.70
C LEU A 195 2.59 -9.91 -0.63
N ALA A 196 3.48 -10.50 0.18
CA ALA A 196 4.86 -10.03 0.32
C ALA A 196 5.63 -10.12 -1.00
N SER A 197 5.51 -11.24 -1.72
CA SER A 197 6.22 -11.47 -2.98
C SER A 197 5.78 -10.48 -4.08
N ILE A 198 4.47 -10.24 -4.22
CA ILE A 198 3.95 -9.24 -5.16
C ILE A 198 4.42 -7.84 -4.75
N THR A 199 4.34 -7.50 -3.45
CA THR A 199 4.79 -6.19 -2.97
C THR A 199 6.28 -5.96 -3.29
N LEU A 200 7.13 -6.97 -3.08
CA LEU A 200 8.56 -6.87 -3.38
C LEU A 200 8.87 -6.79 -4.89
N LYS A 201 8.05 -7.35 -5.76
CA LYS A 201 8.18 -7.20 -7.22
C LYS A 201 8.13 -5.72 -7.64
N TYR A 202 7.37 -4.90 -6.92
CA TYR A 202 7.22 -3.45 -7.16
C TYR A 202 8.04 -2.58 -6.21
N THR A 203 8.99 -3.17 -5.48
CA THR A 203 9.87 -2.48 -4.53
C THR A 203 11.28 -2.39 -5.06
N GLN A 204 11.91 -1.23 -4.96
CA GLN A 204 13.28 -1.04 -5.40
C GLN A 204 14.27 -1.89 -4.60
N SER A 205 15.15 -2.59 -5.32
CA SER A 205 16.18 -3.48 -4.77
C SER A 205 17.33 -2.65 -4.11
N ASN A 206 18.02 -3.17 -3.09
CA ASN A 206 17.65 -4.38 -2.37
C ASN A 206 16.38 -4.13 -1.58
N SER A 207 15.55 -5.15 -1.50
CA SER A 207 14.28 -5.07 -0.79
C SER A 207 14.04 -6.31 0.07
N VAL A 208 13.49 -6.09 1.26
CA VAL A 208 13.08 -7.12 2.22
C VAL A 208 11.76 -6.69 2.84
N ALA A 209 10.86 -7.64 3.07
CA ALA A 209 9.55 -7.33 3.63
C ALA A 209 9.04 -8.41 4.58
N TYR A 210 8.19 -7.99 5.51
CA TYR A 210 7.42 -8.82 6.43
C TYR A 210 5.94 -8.57 6.22
N ALA A 211 5.15 -9.64 6.13
CA ALA A 211 3.70 -9.58 6.01
C ALA A 211 3.04 -10.39 7.12
N LEU A 212 1.88 -9.94 7.59
CA LEU A 212 1.08 -10.60 8.59
C LEU A 212 -0.40 -10.23 8.41
N ASP A 213 -1.27 -11.22 8.45
CA ASP A 213 -2.73 -11.05 8.39
C ASP A 213 -3.21 -10.15 7.27
N GLY A 214 -2.71 -10.39 6.05
CA GLY A 214 -3.14 -9.68 4.85
C GLY A 214 -2.61 -8.27 4.73
N GLN A 215 -1.56 -7.88 5.46
CA GLN A 215 -0.88 -6.60 5.31
C GLN A 215 0.63 -6.70 5.43
N MET A 216 1.33 -5.77 4.80
CA MET A 216 2.73 -5.54 5.06
C MET A 216 2.89 -4.89 6.42
N ILE A 217 3.86 -5.36 7.21
CA ILE A 217 4.16 -4.80 8.54
C ILE A 217 5.54 -4.15 8.60
N GLY A 218 6.39 -4.40 7.61
CA GLY A 218 7.69 -3.75 7.48
C GLY A 218 8.26 -3.96 6.08
N ILE A 219 8.64 -2.88 5.41
CA ILE A 219 9.27 -2.90 4.09
C ILE A 219 10.58 -2.11 4.15
N GLY A 220 11.68 -2.76 3.82
CA GLY A 220 12.96 -2.13 3.49
C GLY A 220 13.11 -2.06 1.98
N ALA A 221 13.42 -0.89 1.45
CA ALA A 221 13.50 -0.64 0.01
C ALA A 221 14.77 0.15 -0.35
N GLY A 222 15.34 -0.13 -1.52
CA GLY A 222 16.39 0.68 -2.15
C GLY A 222 17.72 0.73 -1.38
N GLN A 223 18.02 -0.28 -0.56
CA GLN A 223 19.26 -0.30 0.23
C GLN A 223 20.41 -0.97 -0.54
N GLN A 224 21.62 -0.41 -0.43
CA GLN A 224 22.82 -0.97 -1.04
C GLN A 224 23.25 -2.28 -0.35
N SER A 225 23.05 -2.37 0.97
CA SER A 225 23.34 -3.56 1.77
C SER A 225 22.07 -4.35 2.06
N ARG A 226 22.06 -5.66 1.78
CA ARG A 226 20.95 -6.54 2.11
C ARG A 226 20.74 -6.67 3.62
N VAL A 227 21.83 -6.65 4.39
CA VAL A 227 21.77 -6.68 5.86
C VAL A 227 21.09 -5.44 6.40
N ASP A 228 21.42 -4.25 5.89
CA ASP A 228 20.79 -3.00 6.33
C ASP A 228 19.33 -2.94 5.88
N CYS A 229 19.03 -3.47 4.70
CA CYS A 229 17.67 -3.61 4.22
C CYS A 229 16.80 -4.48 5.16
N THR A 230 17.36 -5.62 5.60
CA THR A 230 16.70 -6.52 6.57
C THR A 230 16.48 -5.83 7.91
N LYS A 231 17.49 -5.12 8.43
CA LYS A 231 17.38 -4.33 9.67
C LYS A 231 16.29 -3.24 9.55
N LEU A 232 16.25 -2.54 8.40
CA LEU A 232 15.25 -1.51 8.16
C LEU A 232 13.83 -2.09 8.16
N ALA A 233 13.61 -3.18 7.43
CA ALA A 233 12.32 -3.86 7.40
C ALA A 233 11.92 -4.39 8.79
N GLY A 234 12.88 -5.01 9.52
CA GLY A 234 12.68 -5.52 10.89
C GLY A 234 12.29 -4.43 11.86
N ARG A 235 13.02 -3.30 11.88
CA ARG A 235 12.68 -2.14 12.73
C ARG A 235 11.26 -1.61 12.47
N LYS A 236 10.81 -1.58 11.22
CA LYS A 236 9.44 -1.18 10.90
C LYS A 236 8.41 -2.19 11.40
N ALA A 237 8.71 -3.49 11.28
CA ALA A 237 7.87 -4.56 11.82
C ALA A 237 7.79 -4.47 13.36
N ASP A 238 8.93 -4.27 14.04
CA ASP A 238 8.97 -4.05 15.49
C ASP A 238 8.10 -2.86 15.90
N ALA A 239 8.22 -1.73 15.21
CA ALA A 239 7.40 -0.55 15.47
C ALA A 239 5.91 -0.83 15.23
N TRP A 240 5.55 -1.66 14.24
CA TRP A 240 4.18 -2.06 13.99
C TRP A 240 3.61 -2.88 15.17
N PHE A 241 4.37 -3.86 15.71
CA PHE A 241 3.97 -4.62 16.89
C PHE A 241 3.92 -3.75 18.15
N LEU A 242 4.93 -2.92 18.38
CA LEU A 242 5.02 -2.08 19.59
C LEU A 242 3.90 -1.04 19.67
N ARG A 243 3.41 -0.52 18.54
CA ARG A 243 2.22 0.36 18.52
C ARG A 243 0.96 -0.30 19.12
N GLN A 244 0.90 -1.62 19.12
CA GLN A 244 -0.23 -2.38 19.65
C GLN A 244 -0.06 -2.67 21.16
N HIS A 245 1.12 -2.43 21.71
CA HIS A 245 1.38 -2.67 23.13
C HIS A 245 0.57 -1.72 24.03
N PRO A 246 -0.07 -2.20 25.12
CA PRO A 246 -0.93 -1.37 25.98
C PRO A 246 -0.26 -0.09 26.49
N LYS A 247 1.04 -0.14 26.85
CA LYS A 247 1.78 1.06 27.30
C LYS A 247 1.87 2.14 26.23
N VAL A 248 1.97 1.76 24.96
CA VAL A 248 2.03 2.72 23.82
C VAL A 248 0.64 3.23 23.46
N ARG A 249 -0.36 2.35 23.45
CA ARG A 249 -1.75 2.74 23.18
C ARG A 249 -2.29 3.72 24.20
N ASN A 250 -1.95 3.52 25.46
CA ASN A 250 -2.43 4.31 26.60
C ASN A 250 -1.57 5.54 26.92
N LEU A 251 -0.64 5.94 26.03
CA LEU A 251 0.09 7.19 26.21
C LEU A 251 -0.88 8.36 26.33
N PRO A 252 -0.72 9.23 27.36
CA PRO A 252 -1.61 10.36 27.57
C PRO A 252 -1.36 11.43 26.49
N PHE A 253 -2.46 11.91 25.89
CA PHE A 253 -2.44 13.03 24.95
C PHE A 253 -3.47 14.07 25.38
N HIS A 254 -3.15 15.35 25.17
CA HIS A 254 -4.16 16.41 25.30
C HIS A 254 -5.30 16.18 24.28
N GLU A 255 -6.51 16.54 24.64
CA GLU A 255 -7.71 16.34 23.79
C GLU A 255 -7.58 16.97 22.41
N GLN A 256 -6.90 18.11 22.32
CA GLN A 256 -6.70 18.87 21.09
C GLN A 256 -5.73 18.24 20.08
N VAL A 257 -4.95 17.22 20.49
CA VAL A 257 -3.98 16.55 19.62
C VAL A 257 -4.72 15.67 18.62
N GLY A 258 -4.50 15.90 17.33
CA GLY A 258 -5.12 15.16 16.22
C GLY A 258 -4.68 13.68 16.16
N SER A 259 -5.46 12.84 15.50
CA SER A 259 -5.19 11.40 15.39
C SER A 259 -3.87 11.10 14.68
N VAL A 260 -3.51 11.88 13.67
CA VAL A 260 -2.22 11.74 12.93
C VAL A 260 -1.04 12.06 13.84
N GLU A 261 -1.14 13.16 14.60
CA GLU A 261 -0.10 13.58 15.54
C GLU A 261 0.08 12.56 16.68
N ARG A 262 -1.02 12.02 17.22
CA ARG A 262 -0.97 10.94 18.22
C ARG A 262 -0.29 9.68 17.66
N THR A 263 -0.59 9.30 16.42
CA THR A 263 0.04 8.15 15.75
C THR A 263 1.54 8.38 15.59
N ASN A 264 1.94 9.55 15.10
CA ASN A 264 3.35 9.90 14.93
C ASN A 264 4.11 9.92 16.26
N ALA A 265 3.52 10.51 17.28
CA ALA A 265 4.10 10.56 18.63
C ALA A 265 4.31 9.14 19.19
N ARG A 266 3.32 8.25 19.05
CA ARG A 266 3.46 6.85 19.48
C ARG A 266 4.61 6.14 18.78
N ILE A 267 4.81 6.37 17.47
CA ILE A 267 5.92 5.76 16.72
C ILE A 267 7.27 6.34 17.15
N LEU A 268 7.33 7.64 17.45
CA LEU A 268 8.57 8.28 17.88
C LEU A 268 8.97 7.94 19.32
N CYS A 269 8.04 7.41 20.13
CA CYS A 269 8.30 6.94 21.49
C CYS A 269 8.77 5.47 21.57
N ILE A 270 8.77 4.75 20.44
CA ILE A 270 9.24 3.36 20.28
C ILE A 270 10.70 3.36 19.82
#